data_ced9e521b825bc48112984a6be42dd66
#
_entry.id   ced9e521b825bc48112984a6be42dd66
#
_cell.length_a   1.000
_cell.length_b   1.000
_cell.length_c   1.000
_cell.angle_alpha   90.00
_cell.angle_beta   90.00
_cell.angle_gamma   90.00
#
_symmetry.space_group_name_H-M   'P 1'
#
loop_
_entity.id
_entity.type
_entity.pdbx_description
1 polymer ?
#
loop_
_entity_poly.entity_id
_entity_poly.type
_entity_poly.pdbx_seq_one_letter_code
_entity_poly.pdbx_strand_id
1 'polypeptide(L)'
;TMEIARYAEKLTGVKDVELLKRHGKEVIEENFQNEDAVLDEIFLKAKLGEDEYETAAIITMTEAEAFTLYQMLKARGEEVHYIDRNSSAFKKGLTVTTFYLAKGLEFDQVFGVFRDIENPMQNQAKYICATRALHELYMYQVTKQ
;
A
#
# COMPACT_ATOMS: atom_id res chain seq x y z
N THR A 1 2.98 6.40 -13.04
CA THR A 1 2.42 5.94 -14.30
C THR A 1 1.18 6.72 -14.69
N MET A 2 0.77 6.61 -15.90
CA MET A 2 -0.47 7.24 -16.36
C MET A 2 -1.68 6.69 -15.62
N GLU A 3 -1.70 5.39 -15.39
CA GLU A 3 -2.79 4.73 -14.67
C GLU A 3 -2.84 5.17 -13.21
N ILE A 4 -1.69 5.25 -12.57
CA ILE A 4 -1.60 5.69 -11.17
C ILE A 4 -2.00 7.17 -11.05
N ALA A 5 -1.57 8.00 -12.00
CA ALA A 5 -1.93 9.42 -11.99
C ALA A 5 -3.43 9.63 -12.16
N ARG A 6 -4.07 8.86 -13.03
CA ARG A 6 -5.52 8.94 -13.22
C ARG A 6 -6.28 8.52 -11.96
N TYR A 7 -5.77 7.50 -11.28
CA TYR A 7 -6.36 7.08 -10.03
C TYR A 7 -6.27 8.20 -8.98
N ALA A 8 -5.11 8.85 -8.88
CA ALA A 8 -4.92 9.95 -7.95
C ALA A 8 -5.85 11.13 -8.26
N GLU A 9 -6.00 11.49 -9.52
CA GLU A 9 -6.93 12.54 -9.94
C GLU A 9 -8.36 12.21 -9.54
N LYS A 10 -8.77 10.97 -9.72
CA LYS A 10 -10.11 10.50 -9.36
C LYS A 10 -10.37 10.66 -7.87
N LEU A 11 -9.36 10.46 -7.04
CA LEU A 11 -9.48 10.54 -5.59
C LEU A 11 -9.53 11.97 -5.07
N THR A 12 -8.77 12.87 -5.67
CA THR A 12 -8.58 14.23 -5.16
C THR A 12 -9.22 15.30 -6.02
N GLY A 13 -9.48 15.00 -7.29
CA GLY A 13 -9.92 15.99 -8.26
C GLY A 13 -8.82 16.94 -8.71
N VAL A 14 -7.57 16.64 -8.38
CA VAL A 14 -6.41 17.47 -8.73
C VAL A 14 -5.58 16.75 -9.78
N LYS A 15 -5.21 17.47 -10.83
CA LYS A 15 -4.32 16.95 -11.86
C LYS A 15 -2.88 17.19 -11.43
N ASP A 16 -2.11 16.13 -11.34
CA ASP A 16 -0.70 16.19 -11.03
C ASP A 16 0.10 15.75 -12.25
N VAL A 17 0.72 16.72 -12.88
CA VAL A 17 1.47 16.51 -14.13
C VAL A 17 2.65 15.56 -13.91
N GLU A 18 3.26 15.61 -12.76
CA GLU A 18 4.41 14.76 -12.47
C GLU A 18 4.04 13.29 -12.37
N LEU A 19 2.87 12.98 -11.80
CA LEU A 19 2.38 11.62 -11.77
C LEU A 19 2.10 11.10 -13.17
N LEU A 20 1.66 11.97 -14.08
CA LEU A 20 1.39 11.58 -15.47
C LEU A 20 2.64 11.16 -16.23
N LYS A 21 3.81 11.55 -15.76
CA LYS A 21 5.07 11.19 -16.43
C LYS A 21 5.56 9.80 -16.04
N ARG A 22 4.98 9.20 -15.02
CA ARG A 22 5.38 7.85 -14.57
C ARG A 22 4.76 6.80 -15.48
N HIS A 23 5.49 5.73 -15.68
CA HIS A 23 5.03 4.57 -16.46
C HIS A 23 5.07 3.34 -15.58
N GLY A 24 4.06 2.49 -15.67
CA GLY A 24 3.99 1.28 -14.89
C GLY A 24 2.74 0.48 -15.19
N LYS A 25 2.47 -0.48 -14.33
CA LYS A 25 1.35 -1.40 -14.49
C LYS A 25 0.04 -0.76 -14.03
N GLU A 26 -1.06 -1.40 -14.38
CA GLU A 26 -2.39 -0.93 -14.01
C GLU A 26 -2.58 -0.92 -12.49
N VAL A 27 -3.45 -0.01 -12.05
CA VAL A 27 -3.90 0.00 -10.66
C VAL A 27 -4.96 -1.08 -10.50
N ILE A 28 -4.76 -1.95 -9.51
CA ILE A 28 -5.67 -3.05 -9.21
C ILE A 28 -6.45 -2.74 -7.96
N GLU A 29 -7.78 -2.83 -8.03
CA GLU A 29 -8.67 -2.63 -6.88
C GLU A 29 -9.44 -3.92 -6.65
N GLU A 30 -9.41 -4.44 -5.42
CA GLU A 30 -10.09 -5.67 -5.04
C GLU A 30 -10.66 -5.59 -3.64
N ASN A 31 -11.74 -6.33 -3.39
CA ASN A 31 -12.37 -6.44 -2.09
C ASN A 31 -12.13 -7.84 -1.51
N PHE A 32 -11.93 -7.90 -0.20
CA PHE A 32 -11.68 -9.15 0.52
C PHE A 32 -12.56 -9.23 1.77
N GLN A 33 -12.86 -10.44 2.21
CA GLN A 33 -13.75 -10.66 3.35
C GLN A 33 -13.05 -10.49 4.70
N ASN A 34 -11.74 -10.67 4.75
CA ASN A 34 -10.98 -10.56 5.99
C ASN A 34 -9.51 -10.28 5.70
N GLU A 35 -8.76 -9.99 6.75
CA GLU A 35 -7.35 -9.63 6.65
C GLU A 35 -6.49 -10.81 6.18
N ASP A 36 -6.81 -12.03 6.58
CA ASP A 36 -6.03 -13.20 6.13
C ASP A 36 -6.08 -13.35 4.62
N ALA A 37 -7.26 -13.15 4.03
CA ALA A 37 -7.41 -13.22 2.57
C ALA A 37 -6.59 -12.14 1.87
N VAL A 38 -6.58 -10.93 2.43
CA VAL A 38 -5.77 -9.82 1.89
C VAL A 38 -4.29 -10.18 1.96
N LEU A 39 -3.83 -10.70 3.09
CA LEU A 39 -2.43 -11.03 3.25
C LEU A 39 -1.99 -12.15 2.33
N ASP A 40 -2.86 -13.13 2.08
CA ASP A 40 -2.58 -14.18 1.11
C ASP A 40 -2.33 -13.58 -0.28
N GLU A 41 -3.16 -12.63 -0.68
CA GLU A 41 -3.03 -11.99 -1.99
C GLU A 41 -1.79 -11.11 -2.06
N ILE A 42 -1.52 -10.33 -1.02
CA ILE A 42 -0.32 -9.49 -0.95
C ILE A 42 0.92 -10.35 -1.09
N PHE A 43 0.94 -11.46 -0.38
CA PHE A 43 2.05 -12.38 -0.44
C PHE A 43 2.30 -12.91 -1.83
N LEU A 44 1.22 -13.33 -2.49
CA LEU A 44 1.32 -13.82 -3.85
C LEU A 44 1.90 -12.75 -4.78
N LYS A 45 1.40 -11.54 -4.71
CA LYS A 45 1.84 -10.45 -5.58
C LYS A 45 3.27 -10.01 -5.28
N ALA A 46 3.63 -9.94 -4.01
CA ALA A 46 4.99 -9.56 -3.62
C ALA A 46 5.99 -10.63 -4.08
N LYS A 47 5.61 -11.89 -3.97
CA LYS A 47 6.47 -12.99 -4.41
C LYS A 47 6.63 -13.01 -5.92
N LEU A 48 5.57 -12.73 -6.66
CA LEU A 48 5.65 -12.66 -8.12
C LEU A 48 6.54 -11.51 -8.59
N GLY A 49 6.64 -10.45 -7.81
CA GLY A 49 7.50 -9.31 -8.12
C GLY A 49 8.92 -9.41 -7.59
N GLU A 50 9.24 -10.47 -6.87
CA GLU A 50 10.50 -10.60 -6.13
C GLU A 50 11.75 -10.47 -7.00
N ASP A 51 11.70 -10.98 -8.23
CA ASP A 51 12.82 -10.90 -9.15
C ASP A 51 12.95 -9.55 -9.84
N GLU A 52 11.91 -8.74 -9.81
CA GLU A 52 11.81 -7.47 -10.52
C GLU A 52 11.93 -6.27 -9.62
N TYR A 53 11.45 -6.40 -8.38
CA TYR A 53 11.34 -5.30 -7.43
C TYR A 53 12.06 -5.59 -6.14
N GLU A 54 12.59 -4.53 -5.52
CA GLU A 54 13.32 -4.64 -4.26
C GLU A 54 12.47 -4.30 -3.05
N THR A 55 11.44 -3.47 -3.24
CA THR A 55 10.67 -2.93 -2.11
C THR A 55 9.17 -3.08 -2.34
N ALA A 56 8.47 -3.41 -1.26
CA ALA A 56 7.02 -3.47 -1.24
C ALA A 56 6.52 -2.93 0.09
N ALA A 57 5.40 -2.23 0.08
CA ALA A 57 4.84 -1.68 1.31
C ALA A 57 3.35 -1.98 1.42
N ILE A 58 2.94 -2.36 2.62
CA ILE A 58 1.54 -2.41 3.00
C ILE A 58 1.25 -1.11 3.75
N ILE A 59 0.29 -0.34 3.28
CA ILE A 59 -0.04 0.95 3.85
C ILE A 59 -1.48 0.95 4.36
N THR A 60 -1.65 1.33 5.63
CA THR A 60 -2.96 1.35 6.29
C THR A 60 -3.33 2.76 6.73
N MET A 61 -4.56 2.92 7.23
CA MET A 61 -5.04 4.18 7.79
C MET A 61 -4.43 4.49 9.15
N THR A 62 -4.34 3.49 10.02
CA THR A 62 -3.92 3.72 11.41
C THR A 62 -2.75 2.83 11.80
N GLU A 63 -2.01 3.27 12.83
CA GLU A 63 -0.92 2.46 13.36
C GLU A 63 -1.42 1.14 13.93
N ALA A 64 -2.60 1.13 14.55
CA ALA A 64 -3.18 -0.09 15.09
C ALA A 64 -3.42 -1.13 14.00
N GLU A 65 -3.96 -0.69 12.87
CA GLU A 65 -4.17 -1.58 11.72
C GLU A 65 -2.84 -2.08 11.15
N ALA A 66 -1.88 -1.20 11.00
CA ALA A 66 -0.56 -1.57 10.50
C ALA A 66 0.11 -2.60 11.42
N PHE A 67 0.06 -2.35 12.71
CA PHE A 67 0.67 -3.26 13.68
C PHE A 67 -0.02 -4.62 13.70
N THR A 68 -1.35 -4.66 13.57
CA THR A 68 -2.09 -5.91 13.48
C THR A 68 -1.63 -6.73 12.28
N LEU A 69 -1.52 -6.10 11.11
CA LEU A 69 -1.06 -6.81 9.91
C LEU A 69 0.38 -7.26 10.04
N TYR A 70 1.22 -6.43 10.64
CA TYR A 70 2.60 -6.79 10.91
C TYR A 70 2.69 -8.04 11.79
N GLN A 71 1.93 -8.08 12.88
CA GLN A 71 1.90 -9.24 13.76
C GLN A 71 1.40 -10.50 13.07
N MET A 72 0.37 -10.37 12.23
CA MET A 72 -0.16 -11.50 11.47
C MET A 72 0.89 -12.07 10.52
N LEU A 73 1.65 -11.20 9.86
CA LEU A 73 2.72 -11.64 8.97
C LEU A 73 3.85 -12.30 9.73
N LYS A 74 4.23 -11.75 10.88
CA LYS A 74 5.26 -12.38 11.73
C LYS A 74 4.81 -13.75 12.20
N ALA A 75 3.53 -13.90 12.57
CA ALA A 75 2.99 -15.18 13.00
C ALA A 75 3.01 -16.23 11.89
N ARG A 76 2.98 -15.80 10.64
CA ARG A 76 3.10 -16.69 9.48
C ARG A 76 4.54 -17.09 9.19
N GLY A 77 5.50 -16.54 9.95
CA GLY A 77 6.92 -16.81 9.74
C GLY A 77 7.54 -15.98 8.64
N GLU A 78 6.87 -14.90 8.23
CA GLU A 78 7.35 -14.09 7.13
C GLU A 78 8.31 -13.00 7.59
N GLU A 79 9.29 -12.69 6.74
CA GLU A 79 10.21 -11.61 6.98
C GLU A 79 9.54 -10.31 6.55
N VAL A 80 9.29 -9.43 7.52
CA VAL A 80 8.58 -8.17 7.28
C VAL A 80 9.13 -7.12 8.22
N HIS A 81 9.20 -5.88 7.73
CA HIS A 81 9.66 -4.73 8.49
C HIS A 81 8.47 -3.86 8.88
N TYR A 82 8.61 -3.14 9.98
CA TYR A 82 7.59 -2.22 10.44
C TYR A 82 8.19 -0.82 10.56
N ILE A 83 7.56 0.15 9.92
CA ILE A 83 7.98 1.55 10.04
C ILE A 83 6.96 2.28 10.93
N ASP A 84 7.44 2.78 12.06
CA ASP A 84 6.68 3.62 12.97
C ASP A 84 7.40 4.96 13.15
N ARG A 85 6.95 5.76 14.10
CA ARG A 85 7.51 7.09 14.34
C ARG A 85 8.98 7.08 14.77
N ASN A 86 9.45 5.95 15.28
CA ASN A 86 10.81 5.82 15.80
C ASN A 86 11.75 5.16 14.79
N SER A 87 11.22 4.73 13.66
CA SER A 87 12.03 4.07 12.64
C SER A 87 12.88 5.08 11.89
N SER A 88 14.15 4.78 11.74
CA SER A 88 15.10 5.68 11.09
C SER A 88 15.63 5.16 9.77
N ALA A 89 15.34 3.92 9.41
CA ALA A 89 15.93 3.29 8.23
C ALA A 89 14.89 2.64 7.36
N PHE A 90 15.00 2.87 6.07
CA PHE A 90 14.23 2.20 5.04
C PHE A 90 14.95 0.92 4.65
N LYS A 91 14.23 -0.19 4.49
CA LYS A 91 14.82 -1.48 4.19
C LYS A 91 14.17 -2.13 2.97
N LYS A 92 14.94 -2.98 2.29
CA LYS A 92 14.45 -3.80 1.21
C LYS A 92 13.46 -4.84 1.73
N GLY A 93 12.61 -5.32 0.85
CA GLY A 93 11.63 -6.33 1.16
C GLY A 93 10.27 -5.73 1.47
N LEU A 94 9.48 -6.46 2.24
CA LEU A 94 8.12 -6.06 2.58
C LEU A 94 8.11 -5.25 3.87
N THR A 95 7.46 -4.10 3.82
CA THR A 95 7.34 -3.18 4.96
C THR A 95 5.86 -2.91 5.23
N VAL A 96 5.50 -2.75 6.49
CA VAL A 96 4.16 -2.33 6.89
C VAL A 96 4.24 -0.96 7.56
N THR A 97 3.38 -0.04 7.16
CA THR A 97 3.35 1.30 7.75
C THR A 97 1.99 1.96 7.53
N THR A 98 1.84 3.19 8.01
CA THR A 98 0.64 3.98 7.78
C THR A 98 0.85 4.98 6.65
N PHE A 99 -0.26 5.55 6.15
CA PHE A 99 -0.16 6.49 5.05
C PHE A 99 0.63 7.75 5.41
N TYR A 100 0.51 8.23 6.64
CA TYR A 100 1.22 9.45 7.03
C TYR A 100 2.70 9.22 7.30
N LEU A 101 3.09 8.02 7.73
CA LEU A 101 4.50 7.66 7.90
C LEU A 101 5.16 7.32 6.57
N ALA A 102 4.38 6.97 5.57
CA ALA A 102 4.88 6.66 4.23
C ALA A 102 5.24 7.91 3.43
N LYS A 103 4.86 9.09 3.89
CA LYS A 103 5.15 10.35 3.19
C LYS A 103 6.66 10.50 3.01
N GLY A 104 7.08 10.85 1.81
CA GLY A 104 8.49 11.00 1.49
C GLY A 104 9.22 9.71 1.13
N LEU A 105 8.55 8.56 1.24
CA LEU A 105 9.10 7.27 0.85
C LEU A 105 8.48 6.81 -0.45
N GLU A 106 9.21 5.94 -1.16
CA GLU A 106 8.70 5.33 -2.40
C GLU A 106 9.00 3.84 -2.38
N PHE A 107 8.09 3.06 -2.95
CA PHE A 107 8.20 1.62 -2.99
C PHE A 107 7.85 1.11 -4.39
N ASP A 108 8.51 0.04 -4.82
CA ASP A 108 8.23 -0.55 -6.13
C ASP A 108 6.81 -1.05 -6.23
N GLN A 109 6.32 -1.70 -5.16
CA GLN A 109 4.95 -2.17 -5.06
C GLN A 109 4.30 -1.56 -3.81
N VAL A 110 3.07 -1.06 -3.96
CA VAL A 110 2.31 -0.53 -2.82
C VAL A 110 0.98 -1.28 -2.73
N PHE A 111 0.68 -1.78 -1.54
CA PHE A 111 -0.57 -2.46 -1.20
C PHE A 111 -1.29 -1.62 -0.15
N GLY A 112 -2.25 -0.83 -0.59
CA GLY A 112 -3.11 -0.09 0.34
C GLY A 112 -4.18 -1.04 0.89
N VAL A 113 -4.31 -1.12 2.20
CA VAL A 113 -5.31 -1.97 2.85
C VAL A 113 -6.23 -1.08 3.67
N PHE A 114 -7.47 -0.99 3.26
CA PHE A 114 -8.46 -0.11 3.85
C PHE A 114 -9.70 -0.88 4.22
N ARG A 115 -10.38 -0.42 5.27
CA ARG A 115 -11.65 -1.00 5.67
C ARG A 115 -12.79 -0.37 4.91
N ASP A 116 -13.85 -1.12 4.70
CA ASP A 116 -15.07 -0.63 4.07
C ASP A 116 -15.90 0.14 5.08
N ILE A 117 -15.36 1.26 5.55
CA ILE A 117 -16.04 2.17 6.45
C ILE A 117 -15.85 3.59 5.94
N GLU A 118 -16.82 4.44 6.21
CA GLU A 118 -16.75 5.81 5.81
C GLU A 118 -15.75 6.57 6.69
N ASN A 119 -14.74 7.15 6.05
CA ASN A 119 -13.71 7.93 6.75
C ASN A 119 -13.27 9.05 5.81
N PRO A 120 -13.44 10.32 6.22
CA PRO A 120 -13.07 11.46 5.36
C PRO A 120 -11.62 11.47 4.92
N MET A 121 -10.72 10.90 5.73
CA MET A 121 -9.31 10.85 5.41
C MET A 121 -8.91 9.70 4.50
N GLN A 122 -9.82 8.79 4.21
CA GLN A 122 -9.50 7.62 3.42
C GLN A 122 -9.09 7.97 1.99
N ASN A 123 -9.75 8.95 1.37
CA ASN A 123 -9.37 9.39 0.03
C ASN A 123 -7.96 9.97 0.02
N GLN A 124 -7.62 10.73 1.04
CA GLN A 124 -6.26 11.28 1.17
C GLN A 124 -5.24 10.15 1.33
N ALA A 125 -5.55 9.17 2.17
CA ALA A 125 -4.66 8.02 2.37
C ALA A 125 -4.47 7.23 1.07
N LYS A 126 -5.53 7.03 0.30
CA LYS A 126 -5.44 6.36 -0.99
C LYS A 126 -4.61 7.16 -1.98
N TYR A 127 -4.73 8.49 -1.96
CA TYR A 127 -3.91 9.35 -2.80
C TYR A 127 -2.42 9.19 -2.43
N ILE A 128 -2.10 9.18 -1.15
CA ILE A 128 -0.72 8.98 -0.69
C ILE A 128 -0.18 7.64 -1.19
N CYS A 129 -0.99 6.57 -1.08
CA CYS A 129 -0.58 5.26 -1.61
C CYS A 129 -0.24 5.36 -3.10
N ALA A 130 -1.08 6.03 -3.87
CA ALA A 130 -0.86 6.20 -5.31
C ALA A 130 0.45 6.92 -5.60
N THR A 131 0.79 7.94 -4.78
CA THR A 131 2.02 8.71 -4.99
C THR A 131 3.27 7.98 -4.53
N ARG A 132 3.13 6.94 -3.67
CA ARG A 132 4.27 6.18 -3.16
C ARG A 132 4.65 5.01 -4.05
N ALA A 133 3.77 4.60 -4.98
CA ALA A 133 4.00 3.45 -5.84
C ALA A 133 4.83 3.83 -7.05
N LEU A 134 5.97 3.16 -7.23
CA LEU A 134 6.82 3.38 -8.41
C LEU A 134 6.35 2.57 -9.61
N HIS A 135 5.91 1.33 -9.39
CA HIS A 135 5.60 0.41 -10.48
C HIS A 135 4.22 -0.22 -10.41
N GLU A 136 3.80 -0.70 -9.23
CA GLU A 136 2.52 -1.37 -9.06
C GLU A 136 1.77 -0.82 -7.86
N LEU A 137 0.49 -0.58 -8.06
CA LEU A 137 -0.40 -0.10 -6.99
C LEU A 137 -1.58 -1.06 -6.87
N TYR A 138 -1.75 -1.60 -5.68
CA TYR A 138 -2.88 -2.46 -5.32
C TYR A 138 -3.67 -1.78 -4.23
N MET A 139 -4.95 -1.55 -4.48
CA MET A 139 -5.85 -0.94 -3.50
C MET A 139 -6.84 -2.00 -3.03
N TYR A 140 -6.61 -2.51 -1.85
CA TYR A 140 -7.41 -3.58 -1.29
C TYR A 140 -8.35 -3.06 -0.22
N GLN A 141 -9.58 -3.53 -0.25
CA GLN A 141 -10.58 -3.15 0.72
C GLN A 141 -11.07 -4.39 1.45
N VAL A 142 -11.06 -4.32 2.79
CA VAL A 142 -11.54 -5.41 3.63
C VAL A 142 -12.97 -5.09 4.04
N THR A 143 -13.89 -5.96 3.65
CA THR A 143 -15.29 -5.79 4.00
C THR A 143 -15.48 -6.05 5.48
N LYS A 144 -16.06 -5.08 6.17
CA LYS A 144 -16.35 -5.23 7.58
C LYS A 144 -17.57 -6.14 7.78
N GLN A 145 -17.41 -7.12 8.62
CA GLN A 145 -18.50 -8.00 9.00
C GLN A 145 -19.09 -7.59 10.35
#